data_53dee9fb88cde12875381bfba3f0763c
#
_entry.id   53dee9fb88cde12875381bfba3f0763c
#
_cell.length_a   1.000
_cell.length_b   1.000
_cell.length_c   1.000
_cell.angle_alpha   90.00
_cell.angle_beta   90.00
_cell.angle_gamma   90.00
#
_symmetry.space_group_name_H-M   'P 1'
#
loop_
_entity.id
_entity.type
_entity.pdbx_description
1 polymer ?
#
loop_
_entity_poly.entity_id
_entity_poly.type
_entity_poly.pdbx_seq_one_letter_code
_entity_poly.pdbx_strand_id
1 'polypeptide(L)'
;GVFWVPENARWDYIAKHSKQAEIGQIVDNALDLIEKDNDSLRGVLPKNYSRPELDKRILGEIIDLFTNINVGGSIGKEKDVLGRVYEYFLGKFAANEGKGGGEFYTPKSIVKLMVEMIEPFKGYVYDPACGSGGMFVQSLKFVEEHSGNAFDISVYGQESNPTTWKLAKMNMAI
;
A
#
# COMPACT_ATOMS: atom_id res chain seq x y z
N GLY A 1 -1.28 -0.44 -14.53
CA GLY A 1 -0.21 0.40 -15.05
C GLY A 1 1.08 0.13 -14.30
N VAL A 2 2.22 0.36 -14.92
CA VAL A 2 3.52 0.23 -14.24
C VAL A 2 3.92 1.62 -13.76
N PHE A 3 4.22 1.77 -12.47
CA PHE A 3 4.75 3.01 -11.92
C PHE A 3 6.22 3.17 -12.31
N TRP A 4 6.61 4.40 -12.65
CA TRP A 4 8.00 4.72 -12.87
C TRP A 4 8.67 5.11 -11.55
N VAL A 5 9.82 4.50 -11.25
CA VAL A 5 10.61 4.80 -10.06
C VAL A 5 11.98 5.31 -10.49
N PRO A 6 12.26 6.62 -10.33
CA PRO A 6 13.58 7.22 -10.62
C PRO A 6 14.70 6.54 -9.83
N GLU A 7 15.92 6.57 -10.34
CA GLU A 7 17.08 5.89 -9.73
C GLU A 7 17.30 6.32 -8.27
N ASN A 8 17.19 7.61 -7.98
CA ASN A 8 17.36 8.15 -6.63
C ASN A 8 16.16 7.86 -5.69
N ALA A 9 15.11 7.23 -6.20
CA ALA A 9 13.94 6.82 -5.43
C ALA A 9 13.83 5.29 -5.30
N ARG A 10 14.73 4.54 -5.93
CA ARG A 10 14.74 3.08 -5.85
C ARG A 10 15.23 2.61 -4.49
N TRP A 11 14.74 1.44 -4.10
CA TRP A 11 15.09 0.83 -2.82
C TRP A 11 16.60 0.70 -2.60
N ASP A 12 17.34 0.28 -3.62
CA ASP A 12 18.80 0.13 -3.54
C ASP A 12 19.51 1.45 -3.18
N TYR A 13 19.00 2.58 -3.71
CA TYR A 13 19.54 3.89 -3.36
C TYR A 13 19.26 4.22 -1.90
N ILE A 14 18.02 4.05 -1.45
CA ILE A 14 17.62 4.31 -0.06
C ILE A 14 18.41 3.41 0.91
N ALA A 15 18.52 2.12 0.60
CA ALA A 15 19.23 1.14 1.42
C ALA A 15 20.73 1.49 1.60
N LYS A 16 21.41 1.96 0.55
CA LYS A 16 22.79 2.42 0.62
C LYS A 16 23.00 3.60 1.59
N HIS A 17 21.95 4.37 1.83
CA HIS A 17 22.00 5.55 2.68
C HIS A 17 21.30 5.36 4.03
N SER A 18 20.89 4.13 4.37
CA SER A 18 20.11 3.81 5.58
C SER A 18 20.74 4.28 6.89
N LYS A 19 22.08 4.35 6.95
CA LYS A 19 22.85 4.76 8.15
C LYS A 19 23.17 6.25 8.22
N GLN A 20 22.74 7.04 7.25
CA GLN A 20 22.99 8.48 7.24
C GLN A 20 22.00 9.22 8.13
N ALA A 21 22.44 10.32 8.75
CA ALA A 21 21.59 11.15 9.57
C ALA A 21 20.41 11.75 8.78
N GLU A 22 20.60 11.96 7.49
CA GLU A 22 19.65 12.52 6.53
C GLU A 22 18.67 11.47 5.95
N ILE A 23 18.68 10.23 6.43
CA ILE A 23 17.86 9.15 5.87
C ILE A 23 16.37 9.51 5.76
N GLY A 24 15.83 10.24 6.72
CA GLY A 24 14.44 10.72 6.66
C GLY A 24 14.20 11.63 5.47
N GLN A 25 15.12 12.57 5.19
CA GLN A 25 15.01 13.47 4.05
C GLN A 25 15.20 12.72 2.72
N ILE A 26 16.07 11.71 2.69
CA ILE A 26 16.29 10.86 1.52
C ILE A 26 15.00 10.11 1.17
N VAL A 27 14.31 9.55 2.17
CA VAL A 27 13.02 8.88 1.96
C VAL A 27 11.96 9.86 1.48
N ASP A 28 11.81 11.02 2.12
CA ASP A 28 10.83 12.04 1.70
C ASP A 28 11.09 12.50 0.26
N ASN A 29 12.34 12.75 -0.11
CA ASN A 29 12.72 13.13 -1.48
C ASN A 29 12.43 12.01 -2.49
N ALA A 30 12.66 10.75 -2.13
CA ALA A 30 12.34 9.61 -2.97
C ALA A 30 10.83 9.53 -3.27
N LEU A 31 10.00 9.74 -2.25
CA LEU A 31 8.55 9.76 -2.41
C LEU A 31 8.06 10.95 -3.26
N ASP A 32 8.69 12.11 -3.12
CA ASP A 32 8.42 13.27 -3.99
C ASP A 32 8.75 12.99 -5.46
N LEU A 33 9.86 12.33 -5.74
CA LEU A 33 10.25 11.95 -7.09
C LEU A 33 9.27 10.93 -7.69
N ILE A 34 8.83 9.95 -6.90
CA ILE A 34 7.83 8.97 -7.35
C ILE A 34 6.50 9.67 -7.69
N GLU A 35 6.01 10.57 -6.83
CA GLU A 35 4.78 11.31 -7.10
C GLU A 35 4.87 12.21 -8.32
N LYS A 36 6.04 12.83 -8.54
CA LYS A 36 6.28 13.70 -9.69
C LYS A 36 6.15 12.97 -11.02
N ASP A 37 6.63 11.73 -11.06
CA ASP A 37 6.67 10.92 -12.28
C ASP A 37 5.42 10.03 -12.45
N ASN A 38 4.49 10.05 -11.45
CA ASN A 38 3.27 9.23 -11.46
C ASN A 38 2.06 10.06 -11.00
N ASP A 39 1.33 10.65 -11.91
CA ASP A 39 0.20 11.55 -11.61
C ASP A 39 -0.87 10.94 -10.70
N SER A 40 -1.12 9.64 -10.81
CA SER A 40 -2.10 8.91 -9.98
C SER A 40 -1.71 8.83 -8.49
N LEU A 41 -0.42 9.00 -8.17
CA LEU A 41 0.11 9.00 -6.80
C LEU A 41 0.30 10.41 -6.23
N ARG A 42 0.04 11.47 -7.00
CA ARG A 42 0.28 12.85 -6.56
C ARG A 42 -0.47 13.21 -5.28
N GLY A 43 0.27 13.60 -4.24
CA GLY A 43 -0.27 13.94 -2.92
C GLY A 43 -0.74 12.74 -2.08
N VAL A 44 -0.45 11.50 -2.53
CA VAL A 44 -0.87 10.27 -1.86
C VAL A 44 0.17 9.76 -0.88
N LEU A 45 1.45 9.78 -1.27
CA LEU A 45 2.52 9.18 -0.47
C LEU A 45 2.82 10.01 0.79
N PRO A 46 3.01 9.38 1.96
CA PRO A 46 3.33 10.09 3.20
C PRO A 46 4.77 10.61 3.17
N LYS A 47 4.97 11.91 3.36
CA LYS A 47 6.27 12.60 3.35
C LYS A 47 6.51 13.29 4.68
N ASN A 48 6.80 12.51 5.71
CA ASN A 48 7.02 13.00 7.06
C ASN A 48 8.14 12.22 7.80
N TYR A 49 9.04 11.60 7.04
CA TYR A 49 10.14 10.81 7.59
C TYR A 49 11.31 11.69 8.07
N SER A 50 11.40 12.94 7.59
CA SER A 50 12.38 13.93 8.03
C SER A 50 12.04 14.59 9.37
N ARG A 51 10.82 14.40 9.89
CA ARG A 51 10.37 15.02 11.16
C ARG A 51 11.33 14.73 12.31
N PRO A 52 11.57 15.69 13.24
CA PRO A 52 12.53 15.53 14.35
C PRO A 52 12.16 14.42 15.34
N GLU A 53 10.86 14.12 15.51
CA GLU A 53 10.36 13.11 16.45
C GLU A 53 10.65 11.68 15.99
N LEU A 54 10.95 11.48 14.70
CA LEU A 54 11.29 10.16 14.17
C LEU A 54 12.78 9.89 14.38
N ASP A 55 13.11 8.88 15.17
CA ASP A 55 14.48 8.41 15.34
C ASP A 55 15.02 7.85 14.01
N LYS A 56 16.01 8.55 13.44
CA LYS A 56 16.62 8.20 12.15
C LYS A 56 17.40 6.89 12.21
N ARG A 57 17.92 6.51 13.38
CA ARG A 57 18.59 5.23 13.59
C ARG A 57 17.58 4.08 13.46
N ILE A 58 16.41 4.18 14.09
CA ILE A 58 15.35 3.19 13.99
C ILE A 58 14.85 3.08 12.54
N LEU A 59 14.68 4.22 11.85
CA LEU A 59 14.31 4.22 10.43
C LEU A 59 15.35 3.45 9.59
N GLY A 60 16.64 3.70 9.81
CA GLY A 60 17.72 2.98 9.13
C GLY A 60 17.72 1.48 9.42
N GLU A 61 17.52 1.08 10.68
CA GLU A 61 17.41 -0.33 11.09
C GLU A 61 16.22 -1.04 10.41
N ILE A 62 15.08 -0.35 10.26
CA ILE A 62 13.91 -0.87 9.55
C ILE A 62 14.22 -1.05 8.06
N ILE A 63 14.88 -0.09 7.43
CA ILE A 63 15.29 -0.19 6.02
C ILE A 63 16.24 -1.39 5.84
N ASP A 64 17.23 -1.54 6.71
CA ASP A 64 18.16 -2.67 6.66
C ASP A 64 17.43 -4.01 6.87
N LEU A 65 16.47 -4.06 7.80
CA LEU A 65 15.65 -5.25 8.03
C LEU A 65 14.90 -5.67 6.76
N PHE A 66 14.19 -4.75 6.12
CA PHE A 66 13.46 -5.03 4.88
C PHE A 66 14.38 -5.40 3.72
N THR A 67 15.57 -4.79 3.63
CA THR A 67 16.57 -5.09 2.61
C THR A 67 17.09 -6.53 2.75
N ASN A 68 17.22 -7.01 3.99
CA ASN A 68 17.72 -8.36 4.29
C ASN A 68 16.64 -9.46 4.27
N ILE A 69 15.37 -9.10 4.14
CA ILE A 69 14.32 -10.09 3.91
C ILE A 69 14.54 -10.68 2.51
N ASN A 70 15.07 -11.90 2.49
CA ASN A 70 15.27 -12.62 1.24
C ASN A 70 13.91 -13.05 0.69
N VAL A 71 13.34 -12.24 -0.19
CA VAL A 71 12.11 -12.55 -0.93
C VAL A 71 12.46 -13.51 -2.08
N GLY A 72 13.38 -14.44 -1.86
CA GLY A 72 13.91 -15.38 -2.85
C GLY A 72 12.81 -16.22 -3.50
N GLY A 73 12.47 -15.89 -4.72
CA GLY A 73 11.47 -16.61 -5.50
C GLY A 73 11.20 -15.96 -6.86
N SER A 74 10.36 -16.58 -7.67
CA SER A 74 9.89 -15.97 -8.92
C SER A 74 9.09 -14.69 -8.62
N ILE A 75 9.12 -13.72 -9.52
CA ILE A 75 8.46 -12.39 -9.41
C ILE A 75 7.01 -12.46 -8.88
N GLY A 76 6.26 -13.52 -9.22
CA GLY A 76 4.90 -13.72 -8.70
C GLY A 76 4.84 -14.04 -7.21
N LYS A 77 5.82 -14.79 -6.67
CA LYS A 77 5.91 -15.10 -5.23
C LYS A 77 6.35 -13.87 -4.42
N GLU A 78 7.17 -13.01 -4.99
CA GLU A 78 7.62 -11.76 -4.35
C GLU A 78 6.46 -10.81 -4.13
N LYS A 79 5.60 -10.61 -5.13
CA LYS A 79 4.39 -9.77 -5.00
C LYS A 79 3.42 -10.29 -3.93
N ASP A 80 3.20 -11.60 -3.87
CA ASP A 80 2.32 -12.21 -2.87
C ASP A 80 2.89 -12.07 -1.45
N VAL A 81 4.20 -12.21 -1.26
CA VAL A 81 4.86 -11.99 0.04
C VAL A 81 4.75 -10.54 0.47
N LEU A 82 5.02 -9.58 -0.43
CA LEU A 82 4.92 -8.16 -0.13
C LEU A 82 3.48 -7.75 0.25
N GLY A 83 2.49 -8.23 -0.48
CA GLY A 83 1.08 -8.04 -0.17
C GLY A 83 0.70 -8.59 1.21
N ARG A 84 1.17 -9.79 1.59
CA ARG A 84 0.92 -10.37 2.93
C ARG A 84 1.60 -9.58 4.04
N VAL A 85 2.81 -9.10 3.83
CA VAL A 85 3.54 -8.25 4.79
C VAL A 85 2.77 -6.94 4.99
N TYR A 86 2.31 -6.31 3.91
CA TYR A 86 1.52 -5.11 3.97
C TYR A 86 0.19 -5.33 4.74
N GLU A 87 -0.57 -6.39 4.42
CA GLU A 87 -1.80 -6.75 5.13
C GLU A 87 -1.54 -7.01 6.63
N TYR A 88 -0.43 -7.67 6.97
CA TYR A 88 -0.04 -7.90 8.36
C TYR A 88 0.17 -6.59 9.13
N PHE A 89 0.92 -5.66 8.54
CA PHE A 89 1.15 -4.36 9.18
C PHE A 89 -0.11 -3.52 9.30
N LEU A 90 -0.97 -3.51 8.29
CA LEU A 90 -2.28 -2.85 8.37
C LEU A 90 -3.11 -3.41 9.53
N GLY A 91 -3.19 -4.73 9.67
CA GLY A 91 -3.90 -5.38 10.76
C GLY A 91 -3.30 -5.04 12.14
N LYS A 92 -1.96 -5.00 12.26
CA LYS A 92 -1.29 -4.61 13.50
C LYS A 92 -1.48 -3.13 13.83
N PHE A 93 -1.42 -2.26 12.83
CA PHE A 93 -1.68 -0.84 13.00
C PHE A 93 -3.12 -0.61 13.48
N ALA A 94 -4.12 -1.21 12.83
CA ALA A 94 -5.50 -1.15 13.23
C ALA A 94 -5.72 -1.63 14.68
N ALA A 95 -5.07 -2.72 15.09
CA ALA A 95 -5.16 -3.24 16.45
C ALA A 95 -4.55 -2.30 17.50
N ASN A 96 -3.48 -1.55 17.16
CA ASN A 96 -2.81 -0.63 18.06
C ASN A 96 -3.53 0.73 18.18
N GLU A 97 -4.24 1.16 17.16
CA GLU A 97 -5.05 2.39 17.16
C GLU A 97 -6.30 2.28 18.07
N GLY A 98 -6.58 1.11 18.63
CA GLY A 98 -7.69 0.88 19.54
C GLY A 98 -9.04 0.97 18.87
N LYS A 99 -10.04 1.61 19.54
CA LYS A 99 -11.42 1.68 19.04
C LYS A 99 -11.56 2.37 17.67
N GLY A 100 -10.64 3.28 17.31
CA GLY A 100 -10.63 3.94 16.00
C GLY A 100 -9.96 3.12 14.89
N GLY A 101 -9.09 2.15 15.24
CA GLY A 101 -8.33 1.38 14.25
C GLY A 101 -9.15 0.39 13.43
N GLY A 102 -10.27 -0.08 13.96
CA GLY A 102 -11.21 -0.95 13.25
C GLY A 102 -12.03 -0.24 12.16
N GLU A 103 -12.03 1.08 12.15
CA GLU A 103 -12.85 1.86 11.21
C GLU A 103 -12.30 1.82 9.76
N PHE A 104 -11.03 1.50 9.56
CA PHE A 104 -10.42 1.50 8.22
C PHE A 104 -9.92 0.12 7.76
N TYR A 105 -9.94 -0.90 8.60
CA TYR A 105 -9.46 -2.23 8.25
C TYR A 105 -10.50 -3.31 8.53
N THR A 106 -11.00 -3.92 7.46
CA THR A 106 -11.86 -5.10 7.54
C THR A 106 -11.01 -6.35 7.27
N PRO A 107 -11.06 -7.38 8.12
CA PRO A 107 -10.31 -8.61 7.91
C PRO A 107 -10.57 -9.23 6.54
N LYS A 108 -9.51 -9.68 5.87
CA LYS A 108 -9.56 -10.23 4.50
C LYS A 108 -10.59 -11.35 4.34
N SER A 109 -10.77 -12.21 5.35
CA SER A 109 -11.74 -13.29 5.32
C SER A 109 -13.19 -12.80 5.18
N ILE A 110 -13.51 -11.69 5.85
CA ILE A 110 -14.84 -11.06 5.79
C ILE A 110 -15.02 -10.41 4.42
N VAL A 111 -14.03 -9.64 3.97
CA VAL A 111 -14.07 -8.98 2.67
C VAL A 111 -14.20 -10.00 1.54
N LYS A 112 -13.41 -11.08 1.60
CA LYS A 112 -13.50 -12.15 0.60
C LYS A 112 -14.90 -12.77 0.57
N LEU A 113 -15.49 -13.07 1.73
CA LEU A 113 -16.84 -13.61 1.79
C LEU A 113 -17.87 -12.66 1.13
N MET A 114 -17.78 -11.35 1.42
CA MET A 114 -18.69 -10.36 0.82
C MET A 114 -18.52 -10.29 -0.69
N VAL A 115 -17.28 -10.30 -1.21
CA VAL A 115 -17.01 -10.27 -2.64
C VAL A 115 -17.51 -11.53 -3.34
N GLU A 116 -17.31 -12.71 -2.75
CA GLU A 116 -17.86 -13.97 -3.27
C GLU A 116 -19.41 -13.98 -3.32
N MET A 117 -20.06 -13.26 -2.40
CA MET A 117 -21.54 -13.12 -2.41
C MET A 117 -22.04 -12.12 -3.46
N ILE A 118 -21.24 -11.07 -3.76
CA ILE A 118 -21.61 -10.01 -4.72
C ILE A 118 -21.29 -10.43 -6.15
N GLU A 119 -20.28 -11.27 -6.35
CA GLU A 119 -19.81 -11.76 -7.65
C GLU A 119 -19.56 -10.62 -8.68
N PRO A 120 -18.62 -9.70 -8.42
CA PRO A 120 -18.42 -8.51 -9.25
C PRO A 120 -17.66 -8.85 -10.55
N PHE A 121 -18.27 -9.57 -11.49
CA PHE A 121 -17.63 -9.97 -12.75
C PHE A 121 -17.36 -8.79 -13.68
N LYS A 122 -18.22 -7.76 -13.69
CA LYS A 122 -18.08 -6.59 -14.55
C LYS A 122 -18.94 -5.41 -14.07
N GLY A 123 -18.55 -4.20 -14.48
CA GLY A 123 -19.31 -2.98 -14.22
C GLY A 123 -18.73 -2.14 -13.10
N TYR A 124 -19.57 -1.60 -12.22
CA TYR A 124 -19.16 -0.67 -11.18
C TYR A 124 -19.22 -1.31 -9.80
N VAL A 125 -18.12 -1.20 -9.06
CA VAL A 125 -18.06 -1.55 -7.63
C VAL A 125 -17.97 -0.27 -6.84
N TYR A 126 -19.00 0.02 -6.04
CA TYR A 126 -19.07 1.23 -5.22
C TYR A 126 -19.09 0.89 -3.74
N ASP A 127 -18.18 1.52 -3.00
CA ASP A 127 -18.09 1.41 -1.54
C ASP A 127 -18.14 2.81 -0.91
N PRO A 128 -19.25 3.19 -0.23
CA PRO A 128 -19.42 4.51 0.37
C PRO A 128 -18.57 4.73 1.64
N ALA A 129 -17.90 3.70 2.15
CA ALA A 129 -17.06 3.74 3.36
C ALA A 129 -15.85 2.82 3.17
N CYS A 130 -15.09 3.06 2.08
CA CYS A 130 -14.13 2.09 1.55
C CYS A 130 -12.91 1.81 2.45
N GLY A 131 -12.72 2.59 3.50
CA GLY A 131 -11.59 2.39 4.40
C GLY A 131 -10.26 2.37 3.63
N SER A 132 -9.45 1.36 3.87
CA SER A 132 -8.18 1.12 3.14
C SER A 132 -8.36 0.50 1.73
N GLY A 133 -9.56 0.38 1.22
CA GLY A 133 -9.85 -0.15 -0.12
C GLY A 133 -9.84 -1.67 -0.23
N GLY A 134 -9.99 -2.38 0.88
CA GLY A 134 -9.95 -3.85 0.91
C GLY A 134 -10.98 -4.51 -0.02
N MET A 135 -12.21 -3.99 -0.09
CA MET A 135 -13.24 -4.48 -1.00
C MET A 135 -12.81 -4.39 -2.47
N PHE A 136 -12.17 -3.30 -2.87
CA PHE A 136 -11.72 -3.10 -4.25
C PHE A 136 -10.62 -4.10 -4.64
N VAL A 137 -9.62 -4.26 -3.77
CA VAL A 137 -8.52 -5.21 -4.00
C VAL A 137 -9.06 -6.65 -4.11
N GLN A 138 -9.98 -7.05 -3.26
CA GLN A 138 -10.56 -8.39 -3.33
C GLN A 138 -11.50 -8.54 -4.54
N SER A 139 -12.23 -7.49 -4.95
CA SER A 139 -13.04 -7.51 -6.19
C SER A 139 -12.18 -7.69 -7.43
N LEU A 140 -11.04 -7.00 -7.52
CA LEU A 140 -10.08 -7.19 -8.62
C LEU A 140 -9.52 -8.62 -8.64
N LYS A 141 -9.12 -9.14 -7.49
CA LYS A 141 -8.65 -10.54 -7.38
C LYS A 141 -9.72 -11.55 -7.77
N PHE A 142 -10.97 -11.32 -7.38
CA PHE A 142 -12.09 -12.17 -7.78
C PHE A 142 -12.23 -12.24 -9.29
N VAL A 143 -12.20 -11.09 -9.98
CA VAL A 143 -12.28 -11.03 -11.44
C VAL A 143 -11.13 -11.82 -12.09
N GLU A 144 -9.90 -11.61 -11.62
CA GLU A 144 -8.71 -12.32 -12.11
C GLU A 144 -8.79 -13.84 -11.88
N GLU A 145 -9.21 -14.27 -10.69
CA GLU A 145 -9.37 -15.71 -10.33
C GLU A 145 -10.45 -16.40 -11.18
N HIS A 146 -11.45 -15.66 -11.68
CA HIS A 146 -12.53 -16.17 -12.52
C HIS A 146 -12.32 -15.90 -14.02
N SER A 147 -11.06 -15.77 -14.46
CA SER A 147 -10.68 -15.60 -15.87
C SER A 147 -11.17 -14.30 -16.51
N GLY A 148 -11.54 -13.30 -15.71
CA GLY A 148 -11.87 -11.95 -16.14
C GLY A 148 -10.62 -11.08 -16.32
N ASN A 149 -10.85 -9.84 -16.77
CA ASN A 149 -9.82 -8.84 -16.88
C ASN A 149 -10.06 -7.78 -15.78
N ALA A 150 -8.99 -7.34 -15.11
CA ALA A 150 -9.08 -6.28 -14.09
C ALA A 150 -9.77 -4.99 -14.60
N PHE A 151 -9.76 -4.74 -15.92
CA PHE A 151 -10.47 -3.62 -16.56
C PHE A 151 -11.97 -3.85 -16.75
N ASP A 152 -12.50 -5.03 -16.46
CA ASP A 152 -13.93 -5.32 -16.56
C ASP A 152 -14.73 -4.65 -15.45
N ILE A 153 -14.08 -4.28 -14.35
CA ILE A 153 -14.68 -3.51 -13.26
C ILE A 153 -14.04 -2.13 -13.11
N SER A 154 -14.86 -1.16 -12.70
CA SER A 154 -14.40 0.16 -12.27
C SER A 154 -14.80 0.38 -10.82
N VAL A 155 -13.86 0.81 -9.98
CA VAL A 155 -14.07 0.96 -8.54
C VAL A 155 -14.27 2.42 -8.16
N TYR A 156 -15.24 2.69 -7.29
CA TYR A 156 -15.56 3.99 -6.76
C TYR A 156 -15.74 3.90 -5.25
N GLY A 157 -15.10 4.79 -4.51
CA GLY A 157 -15.17 4.78 -3.06
C GLY A 157 -15.22 6.15 -2.44
N GLN A 158 -15.74 6.20 -1.22
CA GLN A 158 -15.69 7.35 -0.35
C GLN A 158 -15.01 6.98 0.96
N GLU A 159 -14.18 7.88 1.45
CA GLU A 159 -13.53 7.78 2.75
C GLU A 159 -13.41 9.18 3.37
N SER A 160 -13.87 9.33 4.59
CA SER A 160 -13.88 10.61 5.30
C SER A 160 -12.52 10.98 5.88
N ASN A 161 -11.70 9.97 6.22
CA ASN A 161 -10.38 10.20 6.80
C ASN A 161 -9.33 10.34 5.68
N PRO A 162 -8.66 11.51 5.56
CA PRO A 162 -7.68 11.74 4.49
C PRO A 162 -6.49 10.76 4.53
N THR A 163 -6.06 10.33 5.72
CA THR A 163 -4.97 9.36 5.85
C THR A 163 -5.40 7.98 5.35
N THR A 164 -6.58 7.53 5.74
CA THR A 164 -7.17 6.27 5.28
C THR A 164 -7.43 6.28 3.78
N TRP A 165 -7.92 7.42 3.24
CA TRP A 165 -8.07 7.60 1.79
C TRP A 165 -6.73 7.42 1.04
N LYS A 166 -5.63 7.97 1.57
CA LYS A 166 -4.30 7.76 1.01
C LYS A 166 -3.86 6.30 1.06
N LEU A 167 -4.17 5.60 2.17
CA LEU A 167 -3.93 4.16 2.28
C LEU A 167 -4.70 3.37 1.21
N ALA A 168 -5.97 3.70 0.95
CA ALA A 168 -6.74 3.09 -0.12
C ALA A 168 -6.10 3.29 -1.49
N LYS A 169 -5.63 4.51 -1.79
CA LYS A 169 -4.91 4.80 -3.04
C LYS A 169 -3.62 4.00 -3.18
N MET A 170 -2.83 3.89 -2.11
CA MET A 170 -1.61 3.08 -2.11
C MET A 170 -1.93 1.59 -2.28
N ASN A 171 -2.94 1.09 -1.59
CA ASN A 171 -3.36 -0.32 -1.67
C ASN A 171 -3.83 -0.71 -3.07
N MET A 172 -4.49 0.20 -3.78
CA MET A 172 -4.90 0.00 -5.18
C MET A 172 -3.73 0.11 -6.17
N ALA A 173 -2.60 0.67 -5.77
CA ALA A 173 -1.42 0.83 -6.61
C ALA A 173 -0.48 -0.38 -6.57
N ILE A 174 -0.52 -1.17 -5.51
CA ILE A 174 0.29 -2.39 -5.30
C ILE A 174 -0.35 -3.59 -5.99
#